data_865a193be89001c456ea68c890de6a60
#
_entry.id   865a193be89001c456ea68c890de6a60
#
_cell.length_a   1.000
_cell.length_b   1.000
_cell.length_c   1.000
_cell.angle_alpha   90.00
_cell.angle_beta   90.00
_cell.angle_gamma   90.00
#
_symmetry.space_group_name_H-M   'P 1'
#
loop_
_entity.id
_entity.type
_entity.pdbx_description
1 polymer ?
#
loop_
_entity_poly.entity_id
_entity_poly.type
_entity_poly.pdbx_seq_one_letter_code
_entity_poly.pdbx_strand_id
1 'polypeptide(L)'
;MAGQTLHDVRAEAFNYVWDNSIAPAVEVESGDDVELHVRDAGDEQITKESGTDAVTALDFSHVNPVSGPVLVRGARPGDTLAVEILELRPRDWGWTAIIPGFGLLADEYPDPWLRISKVEEDARRVAFADGITLPFEPFPGTIGVALPEPGEHSVVPPSVWGGNMDVKHLRAGTTLFLPVGVEGALFSVGDTHAAMGDGEVCGTAVEAPMDIVVRLTVRRDMTITAPQYHVAAGDLARTEAGSHHVTTGVGPDLMEASRDATRAMIGHLESRYGLDREEAYALCSVACDLRIHEVVDAPNWVVGMFLPETIMGGRS
;
A
#
# COMPACT_ATOMS: atom_id res chain seq x y z
N MET A 1 -17.68 1.53 26.85
CA MET A 1 -16.76 1.49 25.70
C MET A 1 -15.38 1.64 26.30
N ALA A 2 -14.49 0.65 26.13
CA ALA A 2 -13.08 0.80 26.48
C ALA A 2 -12.54 1.98 25.68
N GLY A 3 -11.75 2.87 26.30
CA GLY A 3 -11.16 4.00 25.61
C GLY A 3 -10.17 3.47 24.56
N GLN A 4 -10.19 4.07 23.39
CA GLN A 4 -9.25 3.81 22.30
C GLN A 4 -7.84 4.14 22.77
N THR A 5 -6.89 3.24 22.56
CA THR A 5 -5.49 3.40 22.98
C THR A 5 -4.61 3.65 21.77
N LEU A 6 -3.69 4.59 21.88
CA LEU A 6 -2.61 4.78 20.91
C LEU A 6 -1.37 4.02 21.40
N HIS A 7 -0.88 3.13 20.56
CA HIS A 7 0.36 2.38 20.76
C HIS A 7 1.47 2.93 19.88
N ASP A 8 2.72 2.79 20.31
CA ASP A 8 3.90 3.29 19.60
C ASP A 8 4.80 2.13 19.19
N VAL A 9 5.13 2.05 17.91
CA VAL A 9 6.10 1.10 17.32
C VAL A 9 7.30 1.88 16.83
N ARG A 10 8.39 1.82 17.59
CA ARG A 10 9.61 2.59 17.34
C ARG A 10 10.33 2.18 16.07
N ALA A 11 11.13 3.09 15.52
CA ALA A 11 11.89 2.90 14.29
C ALA A 11 12.90 1.73 14.30
N GLU A 12 13.26 1.22 15.48
CA GLU A 12 14.14 0.04 15.63
C GLU A 12 13.39 -1.29 15.48
N ALA A 13 12.05 -1.28 15.55
CA ALA A 13 11.21 -2.46 15.39
C ALA A 13 10.80 -2.62 13.92
N PHE A 14 11.70 -3.12 13.10
CA PHE A 14 11.49 -3.35 11.67
C PHE A 14 12.12 -4.67 11.20
N ASN A 15 11.71 -5.12 10.03
CA ASN A 15 12.19 -6.36 9.40
C ASN A 15 12.33 -6.15 7.89
N TYR A 16 13.18 -6.95 7.23
CA TYR A 16 13.35 -6.99 5.77
C TYR A 16 12.63 -8.16 5.11
N VAL A 17 11.84 -8.90 5.90
CA VAL A 17 11.09 -10.08 5.43
C VAL A 17 9.71 -10.13 6.09
N TRP A 18 8.78 -10.78 5.41
CA TRP A 18 7.56 -11.29 6.02
C TRP A 18 7.85 -12.68 6.58
N ASP A 19 7.73 -12.86 7.89
CA ASP A 19 7.85 -14.16 8.55
C ASP A 19 6.89 -14.21 9.75
N ASN A 20 5.99 -15.18 9.76
CA ASN A 20 4.99 -15.32 10.81
C ASN A 20 5.57 -15.85 12.15
N SER A 21 6.86 -16.17 12.19
CA SER A 21 7.59 -16.55 13.42
C SER A 21 8.23 -15.35 14.12
N ILE A 22 8.26 -14.16 13.49
CA ILE A 22 8.82 -12.94 14.11
C ILE A 22 7.92 -12.53 15.29
N ALA A 23 8.56 -12.31 16.44
CA ALA A 23 7.84 -11.84 17.63
C ALA A 23 7.24 -10.44 17.37
N PRO A 24 5.98 -10.20 17.79
CA PRO A 24 5.37 -8.90 17.58
C PRO A 24 6.09 -7.80 18.39
N ALA A 25 6.27 -6.64 17.76
CA ALA A 25 6.79 -5.44 18.41
C ALA A 25 5.80 -4.92 19.48
N VAL A 26 4.50 -5.08 19.21
CA VAL A 26 3.42 -4.69 20.12
C VAL A 26 2.19 -5.58 19.90
N GLU A 27 1.41 -5.78 20.95
CA GLU A 27 0.08 -6.41 20.89
C GLU A 27 -1.00 -5.37 21.19
N VAL A 28 -2.05 -5.33 20.34
CA VAL A 28 -3.13 -4.34 20.44
C VAL A 28 -4.50 -5.01 20.44
N GLU A 29 -5.51 -4.32 20.99
CA GLU A 29 -6.90 -4.76 20.86
C GLU A 29 -7.48 -4.30 19.51
N SER A 30 -8.48 -5.03 19.02
CA SER A 30 -9.20 -4.63 17.81
C SER A 30 -9.89 -3.27 18.02
N GLY A 31 -9.55 -2.29 17.17
CA GLY A 31 -10.05 -0.91 17.24
C GLY A 31 -9.05 0.09 17.84
N ASP A 32 -7.89 -0.36 18.31
CA ASP A 32 -6.83 0.52 18.79
C ASP A 32 -6.10 1.21 17.64
N ASP A 33 -5.47 2.34 17.95
CA ASP A 33 -4.62 3.11 17.06
C ASP A 33 -3.14 2.72 17.30
N VAL A 34 -2.37 2.70 16.22
CA VAL A 34 -0.94 2.39 16.25
C VAL A 34 -0.18 3.44 15.46
N GLU A 35 0.81 4.06 16.08
CA GLU A 35 1.80 4.90 15.43
C GLU A 35 3.04 4.06 15.12
N LEU A 36 3.47 4.06 13.83
CA LEU A 36 4.66 3.35 13.39
C LEU A 36 5.63 4.35 12.77
N HIS A 37 6.89 4.29 13.21
CA HIS A 37 7.97 5.11 12.68
C HIS A 37 8.63 4.37 11.54
N VAL A 38 8.36 4.82 10.30
CA VAL A 38 8.79 4.13 9.08
C VAL A 38 10.06 4.77 8.54
N ARG A 39 11.06 3.92 8.23
CA ARG A 39 12.26 4.30 7.49
C ARG A 39 11.96 4.40 6.00
N ASP A 40 12.78 5.14 5.25
CA ASP A 40 12.67 5.17 3.79
C ASP A 40 13.03 3.80 3.16
N ALA A 41 12.61 3.60 1.90
CA ALA A 41 12.86 2.36 1.17
C ALA A 41 14.33 1.95 1.07
N GLY A 42 15.23 2.91 1.10
CA GLY A 42 16.67 2.67 1.07
C GLY A 42 17.30 2.33 2.42
N ASP A 43 16.53 2.32 3.51
CA ASP A 43 17.02 2.10 4.89
C ASP A 43 18.19 3.02 5.25
N GLU A 44 18.06 4.32 4.97
CA GLU A 44 19.06 5.34 5.23
C GLU A 44 20.39 5.20 4.44
N GLN A 45 20.44 4.28 3.46
CA GLN A 45 21.60 4.13 2.56
C GLN A 45 21.71 5.33 1.59
N ILE A 46 20.59 5.99 1.29
CA ILE A 46 20.53 7.26 0.58
C ILE A 46 20.19 8.35 1.60
N THR A 47 20.93 9.45 1.55
CA THR A 47 20.77 10.60 2.45
C THR A 47 20.57 11.89 1.65
N LYS A 48 20.29 13.00 2.32
CA LYS A 48 20.16 14.32 1.68
C LYS A 48 21.42 14.77 0.92
N GLU A 49 22.58 14.27 1.32
CA GLU A 49 23.88 14.58 0.77
C GLU A 49 24.38 13.57 -0.27
N SER A 50 23.65 12.50 -0.50
CA SER A 50 24.05 11.43 -1.41
C SER A 50 24.11 11.89 -2.87
N GLY A 51 25.11 11.42 -3.58
CA GLY A 51 25.22 11.47 -5.02
C GLY A 51 24.74 10.20 -5.69
N THR A 52 24.80 10.16 -7.02
CA THR A 52 24.35 9.03 -7.84
C THR A 52 25.10 7.71 -7.53
N ASP A 53 26.31 7.79 -7.01
CA ASP A 53 27.12 6.66 -6.55
C ASP A 53 26.43 5.87 -5.42
N ALA A 54 25.60 6.51 -4.59
CA ALA A 54 24.83 5.83 -3.56
C ALA A 54 23.83 4.81 -4.16
N VAL A 55 23.27 5.10 -5.35
CA VAL A 55 22.33 4.19 -6.03
C VAL A 55 23.00 2.87 -6.41
N THR A 56 24.25 2.93 -6.90
CA THR A 56 25.02 1.74 -7.26
C THR A 56 25.59 1.00 -6.04
N ALA A 57 25.66 1.65 -4.90
CA ALA A 57 26.14 1.09 -3.63
C ALA A 57 25.03 0.47 -2.79
N LEU A 58 23.75 0.58 -3.19
CA LEU A 58 22.62 0.02 -2.44
C LEU A 58 22.79 -1.47 -2.19
N ASP A 59 22.71 -1.86 -0.94
CA ASP A 59 22.59 -3.25 -0.51
C ASP A 59 21.12 -3.66 -0.55
N PHE A 60 20.72 -4.38 -1.58
CA PHE A 60 19.35 -4.86 -1.77
C PHE A 60 18.88 -5.88 -0.73
N SER A 61 19.76 -6.39 0.12
CA SER A 61 19.35 -7.21 1.27
C SER A 61 18.79 -6.37 2.43
N HIS A 62 18.97 -5.04 2.35
CA HIS A 62 18.56 -4.06 3.35
C HIS A 62 17.73 -2.92 2.70
N VAL A 63 16.75 -3.28 1.86
CA VAL A 63 15.79 -2.33 1.29
C VAL A 63 14.37 -2.66 1.74
N ASN A 64 13.48 -1.69 1.63
CA ASN A 64 12.06 -1.77 1.98
C ASN A 64 11.82 -2.33 3.39
N PRO A 65 12.47 -1.80 4.45
CA PRO A 65 12.21 -2.23 5.80
C PRO A 65 10.74 -1.98 6.18
N VAL A 66 10.10 -2.98 6.81
CA VAL A 66 8.72 -2.87 7.30
C VAL A 66 8.69 -2.76 8.81
N SER A 67 8.09 -1.70 9.34
CA SER A 67 7.90 -1.47 10.78
C SER A 67 6.81 -2.39 11.33
N GLY A 68 7.06 -3.04 12.46
CA GLY A 68 6.21 -4.07 13.05
C GLY A 68 6.97 -5.35 13.38
N PRO A 69 6.29 -6.54 13.44
CA PRO A 69 4.85 -6.70 13.24
C PRO A 69 4.01 -6.30 14.47
N VAL A 70 2.78 -5.90 14.21
CA VAL A 70 1.75 -5.63 15.22
C VAL A 70 0.79 -6.81 15.30
N LEU A 71 0.67 -7.41 16.48
CA LEU A 71 -0.30 -8.46 16.73
C LEU A 71 -1.65 -7.85 17.14
N VAL A 72 -2.71 -8.14 16.39
CA VAL A 72 -4.08 -7.71 16.72
C VAL A 72 -4.80 -8.85 17.42
N ARG A 73 -5.10 -8.67 18.71
CA ARG A 73 -5.70 -9.71 19.53
C ARG A 73 -7.04 -10.18 19.00
N GLY A 74 -7.19 -11.48 18.92
CA GLY A 74 -8.40 -12.15 18.45
C GLY A 74 -8.59 -12.19 16.94
N ALA A 75 -7.66 -11.65 16.13
CA ALA A 75 -7.63 -11.90 14.70
C ALA A 75 -7.25 -13.36 14.41
N ARG A 76 -7.94 -14.00 13.48
CA ARG A 76 -7.77 -15.42 13.15
C ARG A 76 -7.76 -15.63 11.64
N PRO A 77 -7.12 -16.70 11.14
CA PRO A 77 -7.20 -17.07 9.73
C PRO A 77 -8.67 -17.11 9.25
N GLY A 78 -8.91 -16.42 8.12
CA GLY A 78 -10.24 -16.27 7.53
C GLY A 78 -11.01 -15.01 7.94
N ASP A 79 -10.55 -14.29 8.96
CA ASP A 79 -11.02 -12.93 9.25
C ASP A 79 -10.48 -11.93 8.23
N THR A 80 -10.97 -10.71 8.25
CA THR A 80 -10.41 -9.55 7.52
C THR A 80 -9.89 -8.53 8.54
N LEU A 81 -8.69 -7.99 8.31
CA LEU A 81 -8.18 -6.85 9.05
C LEU A 81 -8.52 -5.57 8.29
N ALA A 82 -9.33 -4.69 8.88
CA ALA A 82 -9.53 -3.32 8.39
C ALA A 82 -8.45 -2.42 8.98
N VAL A 83 -7.71 -1.75 8.11
CA VAL A 83 -6.64 -0.79 8.42
C VAL A 83 -7.10 0.59 7.98
N GLU A 84 -7.56 1.42 8.92
CA GLU A 84 -7.88 2.82 8.64
C GLU A 84 -6.59 3.64 8.72
N ILE A 85 -6.19 4.28 7.64
CA ILE A 85 -5.03 5.17 7.61
C ILE A 85 -5.48 6.53 8.12
N LEU A 86 -4.98 6.93 9.29
CA LEU A 86 -5.43 8.14 9.98
C LEU A 86 -4.54 9.33 9.68
N GLU A 87 -3.22 9.15 9.62
CA GLU A 87 -2.26 10.22 9.45
C GLU A 87 -0.95 9.69 8.83
N LEU A 88 -0.30 10.53 8.00
CA LEU A 88 1.08 10.33 7.56
C LEU A 88 1.83 11.66 7.74
N ARG A 89 2.94 11.63 8.47
CA ARG A 89 3.79 12.79 8.76
C ARG A 89 5.18 12.55 8.18
N PRO A 90 5.56 13.25 7.08
CA PRO A 90 6.86 13.05 6.44
C PRO A 90 8.00 13.72 7.22
N ARG A 91 9.22 13.34 6.86
CA ARG A 91 10.38 14.22 7.06
C ARG A 91 10.44 15.25 5.92
N ASP A 92 11.33 16.22 6.01
CA ASP A 92 11.45 17.38 5.10
C ASP A 92 12.09 17.06 3.74
N TRP A 93 12.30 15.78 3.42
CA TRP A 93 12.97 15.33 2.20
C TRP A 93 12.52 13.93 1.75
N GLY A 94 12.85 13.63 0.51
CA GLY A 94 12.74 12.30 -0.08
C GLY A 94 13.69 12.19 -1.26
N TRP A 95 13.74 11.02 -1.87
CA TRP A 95 14.58 10.74 -3.02
C TRP A 95 13.83 9.95 -4.09
N THR A 96 14.28 10.09 -5.35
CA THR A 96 13.82 9.30 -6.50
C THR A 96 15.04 8.84 -7.26
N ALA A 97 15.10 7.57 -7.66
CA ALA A 97 16.23 7.02 -8.39
C ALA A 97 15.80 6.24 -9.63
N ILE A 98 16.69 6.20 -10.62
CA ILE A 98 16.68 5.16 -11.66
C ILE A 98 17.76 4.17 -11.26
N ILE A 99 17.35 2.94 -10.95
CA ILE A 99 18.23 1.89 -10.49
C ILE A 99 18.55 0.98 -11.69
N PRO A 100 19.84 0.76 -12.04
CA PRO A 100 20.22 -0.08 -13.16
C PRO A 100 19.60 -1.48 -13.09
N GLY A 101 18.90 -1.87 -14.16
CA GLY A 101 18.24 -3.18 -14.27
C GLY A 101 16.86 -3.26 -13.60
N PHE A 102 16.34 -2.16 -13.06
CA PHE A 102 15.03 -2.09 -12.41
C PHE A 102 14.14 -1.00 -13.06
N GLY A 103 12.83 -1.19 -13.08
CA GLY A 103 11.86 -0.31 -13.70
C GLY A 103 11.33 -0.81 -15.06
N LEU A 104 10.28 -0.15 -15.54
CA LEU A 104 9.56 -0.55 -16.77
C LEU A 104 10.44 -0.44 -18.02
N LEU A 105 11.35 0.55 -18.07
CA LEU A 105 12.24 0.84 -19.18
C LEU A 105 13.71 0.57 -18.82
N ALA A 106 13.98 -0.42 -17.99
CA ALA A 106 15.32 -0.73 -17.50
C ALA A 106 16.38 -0.93 -18.61
N ASP A 107 15.96 -1.50 -19.76
CA ASP A 107 16.83 -1.71 -20.92
C ASP A 107 17.23 -0.39 -21.64
N GLU A 108 16.42 0.66 -21.46
CA GLU A 108 16.64 1.96 -22.07
C GLU A 108 17.37 2.94 -21.14
N TYR A 109 17.37 2.66 -19.83
CA TYR A 109 17.97 3.50 -18.78
C TYR A 109 18.96 2.67 -17.94
N PRO A 110 20.11 2.29 -18.52
CA PRO A 110 21.08 1.42 -17.84
C PRO A 110 21.95 2.15 -16.79
N ASP A 111 21.98 3.48 -16.82
CA ASP A 111 22.83 4.28 -15.93
C ASP A 111 22.06 4.72 -14.68
N PRO A 112 22.72 4.74 -13.49
CA PRO A 112 22.08 5.19 -12.27
C PRO A 112 21.79 6.68 -12.31
N TRP A 113 20.63 7.07 -11.76
CA TRP A 113 20.25 8.47 -11.58
C TRP A 113 19.65 8.66 -10.18
N LEU A 114 19.88 9.83 -9.58
CA LEU A 114 19.36 10.17 -8.25
C LEU A 114 18.90 11.62 -8.21
N ARG A 115 17.76 11.83 -7.58
CA ARG A 115 17.27 13.15 -7.19
C ARG A 115 16.85 13.16 -5.73
N ILE A 116 17.42 14.09 -5.00
CA ILE A 116 16.97 14.45 -3.66
C ILE A 116 15.94 15.57 -3.80
N SER A 117 14.75 15.37 -3.26
CA SER A 117 13.63 16.29 -3.31
C SER A 117 13.32 16.85 -1.92
N LYS A 118 13.02 18.14 -1.84
CA LYS A 118 12.51 18.76 -0.63
C LYS A 118 11.01 18.50 -0.51
N VAL A 119 10.58 17.99 0.63
CA VAL A 119 9.16 17.84 0.99
C VAL A 119 8.75 19.05 1.83
N GLU A 120 7.75 19.77 1.38
CA GLU A 120 7.19 20.95 2.04
C GLU A 120 5.75 20.65 2.47
N GLU A 121 5.61 20.02 3.63
CA GLU A 121 4.31 19.53 4.14
C GLU A 121 3.28 20.67 4.25
N ASP A 122 3.63 21.79 4.87
CA ASP A 122 2.73 22.95 5.04
C ASP A 122 2.20 23.48 3.71
N ALA A 123 3.03 23.44 2.66
CA ALA A 123 2.67 23.86 1.31
C ALA A 123 2.02 22.74 0.48
N ARG A 124 1.92 21.53 1.03
CA ARG A 124 1.43 20.31 0.37
C ARG A 124 2.07 20.07 -0.99
N ARG A 125 3.40 20.16 -1.04
CA ARG A 125 4.15 20.01 -2.29
C ARG A 125 5.51 19.36 -2.09
N VAL A 126 6.01 18.77 -3.17
CA VAL A 126 7.36 18.22 -3.30
C VAL A 126 8.08 19.00 -4.38
N ALA A 127 9.22 19.61 -4.06
CA ALA A 127 10.07 20.30 -5.03
C ALA A 127 10.88 19.25 -5.80
N PHE A 128 10.45 18.94 -7.03
CA PHE A 128 11.10 17.89 -7.83
C PHE A 128 12.24 18.44 -8.69
N ALA A 129 12.01 19.50 -9.45
CA ALA A 129 13.02 20.15 -10.29
C ALA A 129 12.69 21.64 -10.48
N ASP A 130 13.59 22.41 -11.10
CA ASP A 130 13.35 23.82 -11.39
C ASP A 130 12.05 23.98 -12.18
N GLY A 131 11.11 24.72 -11.62
CA GLY A 131 9.79 24.92 -12.19
C GLY A 131 8.85 23.71 -12.14
N ILE A 132 9.29 22.56 -11.59
CA ILE A 132 8.47 21.34 -11.45
C ILE A 132 8.20 21.06 -9.97
N THR A 133 6.94 21.14 -9.60
CA THR A 133 6.46 20.88 -8.25
C THR A 133 5.37 19.83 -8.29
N LEU A 134 5.51 18.77 -7.51
CA LEU A 134 4.52 17.71 -7.39
C LEU A 134 3.58 18.00 -6.22
N PRO A 135 2.33 17.58 -6.28
CA PRO A 135 1.48 17.56 -5.09
C PRO A 135 2.06 16.61 -4.04
N PHE A 136 2.05 17.03 -2.78
CA PHE A 136 2.37 16.15 -1.66
C PHE A 136 1.13 15.32 -1.32
N GLU A 137 1.19 14.03 -1.62
CA GLU A 137 0.09 13.08 -1.47
C GLU A 137 0.62 11.76 -0.87
N PRO A 138 0.97 11.77 0.44
CA PRO A 138 1.69 10.68 1.07
C PRO A 138 0.84 9.42 1.24
N PHE A 139 1.51 8.26 1.09
CA PHE A 139 0.91 6.94 1.32
C PHE A 139 2.01 5.89 1.60
N PRO A 140 1.70 4.73 2.23
CA PRO A 140 2.61 3.60 2.34
C PRO A 140 2.59 2.78 1.05
N GLY A 141 3.73 2.54 0.43
CA GLY A 141 3.90 1.60 -0.69
C GLY A 141 3.76 0.15 -0.20
N THR A 142 4.45 -0.17 0.89
CA THR A 142 4.42 -1.51 1.51
C THR A 142 3.53 -1.51 2.75
N ILE A 143 2.42 -2.27 2.69
CA ILE A 143 1.48 -2.43 3.80
C ILE A 143 0.79 -3.79 3.72
N GLY A 144 0.85 -4.60 4.81
CA GLY A 144 0.33 -5.96 4.74
C GLY A 144 0.30 -6.69 6.08
N VAL A 145 -0.01 -7.98 6.01
CA VAL A 145 -0.02 -8.92 7.13
C VAL A 145 0.88 -10.11 6.83
N ALA A 146 1.30 -10.85 7.87
CA ALA A 146 2.15 -12.02 7.67
C ALA A 146 1.44 -13.11 6.86
N LEU A 147 2.21 -13.78 6.02
CA LEU A 147 1.77 -14.90 5.21
C LEU A 147 1.54 -16.15 6.09
N PRO A 148 0.58 -17.04 5.72
CA PRO A 148 0.37 -18.30 6.43
C PRO A 148 1.50 -19.31 6.21
N GLU A 149 2.21 -19.22 5.11
CA GLU A 149 3.37 -20.07 4.81
C GLU A 149 4.52 -19.72 5.76
N PRO A 150 5.15 -20.72 6.42
CA PRO A 150 6.25 -20.47 7.33
C PRO A 150 7.55 -20.10 6.60
N GLY A 151 8.42 -19.38 7.29
CA GLY A 151 9.75 -18.97 6.82
C GLY A 151 9.77 -17.56 6.26
N GLU A 152 10.92 -17.15 5.77
CA GLU A 152 11.19 -15.82 5.27
C GLU A 152 10.65 -15.63 3.84
N HIS A 153 9.88 -14.56 3.64
CA HIS A 153 9.37 -14.14 2.33
C HIS A 153 9.82 -12.71 2.06
N SER A 154 10.20 -12.44 0.81
CA SER A 154 10.64 -11.10 0.40
C SER A 154 9.57 -10.04 0.63
N VAL A 155 9.98 -8.84 1.05
CA VAL A 155 9.11 -7.65 1.18
C VAL A 155 8.86 -6.97 -0.16
N VAL A 156 9.73 -7.20 -1.18
CA VAL A 156 9.66 -6.48 -2.46
C VAL A 156 8.42 -6.86 -3.29
N PRO A 157 8.10 -8.15 -3.58
CA PRO A 157 6.92 -8.44 -4.38
C PRO A 157 5.64 -8.35 -3.53
N PRO A 158 4.56 -7.75 -4.08
CA PRO A 158 3.24 -7.79 -3.45
C PRO A 158 2.63 -9.19 -3.49
N SER A 159 1.66 -9.42 -2.62
CA SER A 159 0.94 -10.69 -2.51
C SER A 159 -0.55 -10.50 -2.23
N VAL A 160 -1.31 -11.59 -2.14
CA VAL A 160 -2.72 -11.54 -1.69
C VAL A 160 -2.85 -11.14 -0.21
N TRP A 161 -1.77 -11.10 0.55
CA TRP A 161 -1.72 -10.66 1.96
C TRP A 161 -1.33 -9.18 2.11
N GLY A 162 -1.26 -8.43 1.00
CA GLY A 162 -0.71 -7.09 0.92
C GLY A 162 0.77 -7.11 0.52
N GLY A 163 1.59 -6.28 1.13
CA GLY A 163 3.01 -6.11 0.82
C GLY A 163 3.25 -4.86 -0.01
N ASN A 164 4.24 -4.88 -0.88
CA ASN A 164 4.64 -3.75 -1.72
C ASN A 164 3.66 -3.56 -2.88
N MET A 165 2.51 -2.95 -2.58
CA MET A 165 1.41 -2.80 -3.54
C MET A 165 1.47 -1.50 -4.33
N ASP A 166 2.14 -0.49 -3.83
CA ASP A 166 2.32 0.84 -4.44
C ASP A 166 1.01 1.47 -4.92
N VAL A 167 0.02 1.42 -4.01
CA VAL A 167 -1.31 1.95 -4.27
C VAL A 167 -1.41 3.37 -3.75
N LYS A 168 -1.18 4.37 -4.62
CA LYS A 168 -1.18 5.81 -4.25
C LYS A 168 -2.46 6.34 -3.61
N HIS A 169 -3.54 5.56 -3.64
CA HIS A 169 -4.80 5.93 -3.00
C HIS A 169 -4.89 5.52 -1.52
N LEU A 170 -3.90 4.79 -0.99
CA LEU A 170 -3.84 4.42 0.43
C LEU A 170 -3.34 5.59 1.29
N ARG A 171 -4.06 6.71 1.25
CA ARG A 171 -3.77 7.95 1.98
C ARG A 171 -4.54 8.03 3.29
N ALA A 172 -4.25 9.05 4.09
CA ALA A 172 -5.08 9.38 5.25
C ALA A 172 -6.55 9.56 4.84
N GLY A 173 -7.45 8.87 5.55
CA GLY A 173 -8.89 8.78 5.24
C GLY A 173 -9.30 7.53 4.46
N THR A 174 -8.34 6.73 3.98
CA THR A 174 -8.61 5.46 3.30
C THR A 174 -8.66 4.32 4.30
N THR A 175 -9.54 3.34 4.06
CA THR A 175 -9.55 2.05 4.77
C THR A 175 -9.10 0.94 3.84
N LEU A 176 -8.02 0.26 4.19
CA LEU A 176 -7.53 -0.95 3.54
C LEU A 176 -8.09 -2.17 4.28
N PHE A 177 -8.51 -3.18 3.53
CA PHE A 177 -8.95 -4.49 4.03
C PHE A 177 -7.95 -5.55 3.58
N LEU A 178 -7.40 -6.28 4.54
CA LEU A 178 -6.41 -7.34 4.31
C LEU A 178 -7.00 -8.68 4.77
N PRO A 179 -6.83 -9.78 4.01
CA PRO A 179 -7.19 -11.09 4.51
C PRO A 179 -6.24 -11.48 5.64
N VAL A 180 -6.73 -12.18 6.66
CA VAL A 180 -5.91 -12.66 7.78
C VAL A 180 -5.51 -14.12 7.51
N GLY A 181 -4.20 -14.37 7.40
CA GLY A 181 -3.62 -15.70 7.15
C GLY A 181 -3.16 -16.42 8.41
N VAL A 182 -2.80 -15.67 9.47
CA VAL A 182 -2.24 -16.20 10.72
C VAL A 182 -2.94 -15.59 11.93
N GLU A 183 -2.83 -16.23 13.09
CA GLU A 183 -3.34 -15.66 14.34
C GLU A 183 -2.65 -14.33 14.66
N GLY A 184 -3.44 -13.35 15.06
CA GLY A 184 -2.96 -11.99 15.34
C GLY A 184 -2.69 -11.14 14.09
N ALA A 185 -2.93 -11.65 12.89
CA ALA A 185 -2.67 -11.00 11.60
C ALA A 185 -1.19 -10.63 11.36
N LEU A 186 -0.47 -10.13 12.37
CA LEU A 186 0.93 -9.68 12.32
C LEU A 186 1.13 -8.60 11.23
N PHE A 187 0.47 -7.46 11.45
CA PHE A 187 0.47 -6.31 10.55
C PHE A 187 1.83 -5.59 10.54
N SER A 188 2.32 -5.21 9.36
CA SER A 188 3.49 -4.35 9.20
C SER A 188 3.29 -3.37 8.05
N VAL A 189 4.04 -2.24 8.10
CA VAL A 189 3.99 -1.17 7.10
C VAL A 189 5.39 -0.59 6.89
N GLY A 190 5.71 -0.21 5.65
CA GLY A 190 7.01 0.36 5.27
C GLY A 190 6.91 1.19 4.00
N ASP A 191 8.07 1.58 3.45
CA ASP A 191 8.18 2.11 2.10
C ASP A 191 7.18 3.26 1.84
N THR A 192 7.35 4.35 2.57
CA THR A 192 6.44 5.49 2.48
C THR A 192 6.84 6.48 1.39
N HIS A 193 5.87 6.89 0.60
CA HIS A 193 6.01 7.75 -0.57
C HIS A 193 5.42 9.13 -0.34
N ALA A 194 6.10 10.19 -0.75
CA ALA A 194 5.59 11.56 -0.72
C ALA A 194 4.77 11.93 -1.97
N ALA A 195 5.07 11.29 -3.10
CA ALA A 195 4.36 11.43 -4.37
C ALA A 195 4.71 10.26 -5.30
N MET A 196 3.71 9.76 -6.05
CA MET A 196 3.90 8.72 -7.06
C MET A 196 2.83 8.82 -8.15
N GLY A 197 3.15 8.45 -9.38
CA GLY A 197 2.18 8.19 -10.45
C GLY A 197 1.76 6.71 -10.47
N ASP A 198 0.51 6.39 -10.90
CA ASP A 198 0.08 4.99 -11.09
C ASP A 198 1.07 4.23 -11.99
N GLY A 199 1.51 3.04 -11.52
CA GLY A 199 2.47 2.20 -12.22
C GLY A 199 3.93 2.33 -11.77
N GLU A 200 4.31 3.37 -11.00
CA GLU A 200 5.68 3.55 -10.47
C GLU A 200 6.81 3.26 -11.49
N VAL A 201 6.64 3.76 -12.70
CA VAL A 201 7.30 3.24 -13.92
C VAL A 201 8.84 3.24 -13.91
N CYS A 202 9.50 4.06 -13.12
CA CYS A 202 10.96 4.00 -12.98
C CYS A 202 11.45 3.07 -11.86
N GLY A 203 10.52 2.51 -11.07
CA GLY A 203 10.80 1.58 -9.98
C GLY A 203 11.03 2.25 -8.63
N THR A 204 10.85 3.58 -8.54
CA THR A 204 10.82 4.34 -7.29
C THR A 204 9.81 5.48 -7.39
N ALA A 205 9.22 5.82 -6.27
CA ALA A 205 8.40 7.03 -6.07
C ALA A 205 9.28 8.23 -5.66
N VAL A 206 8.74 9.18 -4.93
CA VAL A 206 9.50 10.05 -4.04
C VAL A 206 9.53 9.36 -2.68
N GLU A 207 10.55 8.53 -2.48
CA GLU A 207 10.78 7.75 -1.27
C GLU A 207 11.07 8.70 -0.10
N ALA A 208 10.33 8.58 0.98
CA ALA A 208 10.47 9.50 2.10
C ALA A 208 10.15 8.80 3.43
N PRO A 209 11.02 8.92 4.45
CA PRO A 209 10.71 8.38 5.77
C PRO A 209 9.56 9.16 6.41
N MET A 210 8.61 8.44 7.04
CA MET A 210 7.40 9.04 7.63
C MET A 210 7.00 8.36 8.94
N ASP A 211 6.25 9.06 9.75
CA ASP A 211 5.46 8.42 10.80
C ASP A 211 4.04 8.20 10.26
N ILE A 212 3.49 7.01 10.46
CA ILE A 212 2.12 6.66 10.06
C ILE A 212 1.29 6.28 11.27
N VAL A 213 0.06 6.77 11.34
CA VAL A 213 -0.92 6.35 12.33
C VAL A 213 -2.03 5.59 11.65
N VAL A 214 -2.28 4.36 12.11
CA VAL A 214 -3.34 3.49 11.60
C VAL A 214 -4.24 2.99 12.73
N ARG A 215 -5.51 2.71 12.42
CA ARG A 215 -6.42 1.95 13.29
C ARG A 215 -6.60 0.55 12.76
N LEU A 216 -6.45 -0.45 13.63
CA LEU A 216 -6.51 -1.87 13.27
C LEU A 216 -7.79 -2.50 13.83
N THR A 217 -8.71 -2.91 12.96
CA THR A 217 -10.00 -3.47 13.37
C THR A 217 -10.24 -4.84 12.72
N VAL A 218 -10.50 -5.86 13.54
CA VAL A 218 -10.86 -7.20 13.04
C VAL A 218 -12.31 -7.22 12.56
N ARG A 219 -12.53 -7.64 11.31
CA ARG A 219 -13.84 -7.78 10.67
C ARG A 219 -14.15 -9.26 10.44
N ARG A 220 -15.19 -9.73 11.08
CA ARG A 220 -15.69 -11.13 10.94
C ARG A 220 -16.93 -11.24 10.07
N ASP A 221 -17.51 -10.12 9.71
CA ASP A 221 -18.67 -9.97 8.83
C ASP A 221 -18.27 -9.89 7.34
N MET A 222 -16.97 -9.96 7.06
CA MET A 222 -16.40 -9.83 5.73
C MET A 222 -15.27 -10.86 5.57
N THR A 223 -15.29 -11.61 4.46
CA THR A 223 -14.21 -12.54 4.07
C THR A 223 -13.74 -12.17 2.66
N ILE A 224 -12.44 -11.95 2.52
CA ILE A 224 -11.80 -11.56 1.27
C ILE A 224 -10.61 -12.47 0.98
N THR A 225 -10.21 -12.56 -0.28
CA THR A 225 -9.09 -13.40 -0.74
C THR A 225 -7.90 -12.61 -1.25
N ALA A 226 -8.04 -11.29 -1.35
CA ALA A 226 -7.00 -10.35 -1.75
C ALA A 226 -7.30 -8.97 -1.14
N PRO A 227 -6.32 -8.06 -1.05
CA PRO A 227 -6.53 -6.72 -0.55
C PRO A 227 -7.67 -5.98 -1.27
N GLN A 228 -8.46 -5.24 -0.49
CA GLN A 228 -9.48 -4.33 -0.97
C GLN A 228 -9.33 -3.01 -0.21
N TYR A 229 -9.78 -1.89 -0.78
CA TYR A 229 -9.77 -0.64 -0.05
C TYR A 229 -10.96 0.26 -0.41
N HIS A 230 -11.30 1.14 0.53
CA HIS A 230 -12.35 2.14 0.38
C HIS A 230 -11.71 3.53 0.42
N VAL A 231 -11.97 4.34 -0.61
CA VAL A 231 -11.49 5.72 -0.74
C VAL A 231 -12.67 6.66 -0.53
N ALA A 232 -12.48 7.65 0.34
CA ALA A 232 -13.51 8.65 0.60
C ALA A 232 -13.67 9.62 -0.59
N ALA A 233 -14.81 10.31 -0.62
CA ALA A 233 -15.09 11.30 -1.65
C ALA A 233 -14.07 12.45 -1.64
N GLY A 234 -13.57 12.83 -2.81
CA GLY A 234 -12.68 13.98 -3.02
C GLY A 234 -11.20 13.66 -3.15
N ASP A 235 -10.81 12.39 -2.98
CA ASP A 235 -9.41 11.98 -3.05
C ASP A 235 -8.97 11.47 -4.43
N LEU A 236 -9.88 11.46 -5.39
CA LEU A 236 -9.64 11.03 -6.76
C LEU A 236 -9.87 12.18 -7.75
N ALA A 237 -9.40 12.02 -8.99
CA ALA A 237 -9.55 13.01 -10.06
C ALA A 237 -11.03 13.32 -10.39
N ARG A 238 -11.30 14.29 -11.27
CA ARG A 238 -12.68 14.75 -11.57
C ARG A 238 -13.65 13.64 -12.02
N THR A 239 -13.17 12.64 -12.73
CA THR A 239 -13.93 11.44 -13.12
C THR A 239 -14.11 10.45 -11.98
N GLU A 240 -13.45 10.70 -10.88
CA GLU A 240 -13.31 9.87 -9.70
C GLU A 240 -13.87 10.56 -8.47
N ALA A 241 -14.63 11.64 -8.69
CA ALA A 241 -15.28 12.37 -7.60
C ALA A 241 -16.34 11.49 -6.92
N GLY A 242 -16.25 11.35 -5.62
CA GLY A 242 -17.13 10.50 -4.82
C GLY A 242 -16.35 9.38 -4.13
N SER A 243 -17.06 8.57 -3.35
CA SER A 243 -16.47 7.38 -2.74
C SER A 243 -16.42 6.21 -3.74
N HIS A 244 -15.39 5.36 -3.59
CA HIS A 244 -15.21 4.15 -4.40
C HIS A 244 -14.96 2.96 -3.48
N HIS A 245 -15.53 1.81 -3.85
CA HIS A 245 -15.04 0.52 -3.39
C HIS A 245 -14.07 -0.02 -4.42
N VAL A 246 -12.91 -0.54 -3.99
CA VAL A 246 -11.90 -1.06 -4.90
C VAL A 246 -11.49 -2.45 -4.50
N THR A 247 -11.46 -3.35 -5.48
CA THR A 247 -10.91 -4.70 -5.34
C THR A 247 -9.60 -4.81 -6.11
N THR A 248 -8.69 -5.68 -5.65
CA THR A 248 -7.39 -5.86 -6.31
C THR A 248 -7.18 -7.30 -6.77
N GLY A 249 -6.40 -7.44 -7.84
CA GLY A 249 -5.80 -8.70 -8.26
C GLY A 249 -4.29 -8.56 -8.24
N VAL A 250 -3.60 -9.61 -7.77
CA VAL A 250 -2.14 -9.63 -7.61
C VAL A 250 -1.60 -10.94 -8.20
N GLY A 251 -0.65 -10.84 -9.11
CA GLY A 251 -0.06 -12.04 -9.72
C GLY A 251 0.94 -11.75 -10.83
N PRO A 252 1.62 -12.81 -11.32
CA PRO A 252 2.72 -12.68 -12.28
C PRO A 252 2.26 -12.40 -13.71
N ASP A 253 0.97 -12.45 -13.99
CA ASP A 253 0.39 -12.14 -15.30
C ASP A 253 -0.62 -11.01 -15.13
N LEU A 254 -0.43 -9.89 -15.85
CA LEU A 254 -1.29 -8.72 -15.77
C LEU A 254 -2.75 -9.03 -16.16
N MET A 255 -2.95 -9.93 -17.10
CA MET A 255 -4.29 -10.30 -17.54
C MET A 255 -5.00 -11.12 -16.45
N GLU A 256 -4.30 -12.06 -15.81
CA GLU A 256 -4.88 -12.79 -14.67
C GLU A 256 -5.11 -11.87 -13.46
N ALA A 257 -4.19 -10.97 -13.14
CA ALA A 257 -4.40 -9.96 -12.11
C ALA A 257 -5.63 -9.08 -12.40
N SER A 258 -5.83 -8.68 -13.67
CA SER A 258 -7.03 -7.94 -14.11
C SER A 258 -8.31 -8.77 -13.94
N ARG A 259 -8.28 -10.06 -14.30
CA ARG A 259 -9.41 -10.98 -14.10
C ARG A 259 -9.76 -11.18 -12.64
N ASP A 260 -8.74 -11.31 -11.78
CA ASP A 260 -8.94 -11.51 -10.34
C ASP A 260 -9.52 -10.26 -9.67
N ALA A 261 -9.05 -9.05 -10.03
CA ALA A 261 -9.64 -7.80 -9.58
C ALA A 261 -11.12 -7.71 -9.95
N THR A 262 -11.46 -8.09 -11.20
CA THR A 262 -12.83 -8.09 -11.72
C THR A 262 -13.70 -9.14 -11.00
N ARG A 263 -13.20 -10.37 -10.83
CA ARG A 263 -13.92 -11.43 -10.09
C ARG A 263 -14.25 -11.02 -8.65
N ALA A 264 -13.28 -10.41 -7.97
CA ALA A 264 -13.45 -9.90 -6.61
C ALA A 264 -14.53 -8.80 -6.55
N MET A 265 -14.59 -7.91 -7.56
CA MET A 265 -15.64 -6.89 -7.66
C MET A 265 -17.02 -7.50 -7.93
N ILE A 266 -17.13 -8.48 -8.80
CA ILE A 266 -18.38 -9.21 -9.02
C ILE A 266 -18.87 -9.81 -7.70
N GLY A 267 -18.02 -10.53 -6.96
CA GLY A 267 -18.37 -11.08 -5.65
C GLY A 267 -18.77 -10.01 -4.61
N HIS A 268 -18.15 -8.83 -4.65
CA HIS A 268 -18.57 -7.69 -3.83
C HIS A 268 -19.97 -7.20 -4.21
N LEU A 269 -20.26 -7.04 -5.50
CA LEU A 269 -21.55 -6.58 -6.01
C LEU A 269 -22.68 -7.58 -5.69
N GLU A 270 -22.42 -8.88 -5.84
CA GLU A 270 -23.34 -9.95 -5.46
C GLU A 270 -23.63 -9.91 -3.95
N SER A 271 -22.59 -9.92 -3.12
CA SER A 271 -22.73 -10.04 -1.66
C SER A 271 -23.27 -8.79 -1.01
N ARG A 272 -22.89 -7.60 -1.52
CA ARG A 272 -23.24 -6.32 -0.89
C ARG A 272 -24.52 -5.72 -1.41
N TYR A 273 -24.81 -5.92 -2.72
CA TYR A 273 -25.91 -5.27 -3.41
C TYR A 273 -26.96 -6.24 -3.96
N GLY A 274 -26.69 -7.55 -3.86
CA GLY A 274 -27.62 -8.59 -4.30
C GLY A 274 -27.84 -8.65 -5.81
N LEU A 275 -26.84 -8.21 -6.61
CA LEU A 275 -26.89 -8.30 -8.05
C LEU A 275 -26.68 -9.74 -8.51
N ASP A 276 -27.30 -10.11 -9.64
CA ASP A 276 -26.95 -11.35 -10.34
C ASP A 276 -25.53 -11.22 -10.91
N ARG A 277 -24.85 -12.35 -11.06
CA ARG A 277 -23.45 -12.41 -11.50
C ARG A 277 -23.21 -11.73 -12.85
N GLU A 278 -24.11 -11.94 -13.80
CA GLU A 278 -24.06 -11.36 -15.14
C GLU A 278 -24.30 -9.85 -15.10
N GLU A 279 -25.24 -9.39 -14.29
CA GLU A 279 -25.52 -7.97 -14.08
C GLU A 279 -24.31 -7.29 -13.39
N ALA A 280 -23.70 -7.93 -12.39
CA ALA A 280 -22.50 -7.44 -11.73
C ALA A 280 -21.30 -7.32 -12.68
N TYR A 281 -21.11 -8.34 -13.54
CA TYR A 281 -20.04 -8.29 -14.54
C TYR A 281 -20.28 -7.20 -15.59
N ALA A 282 -21.49 -7.06 -16.09
CA ALA A 282 -21.86 -5.98 -17.00
C ALA A 282 -21.66 -4.61 -16.37
N LEU A 283 -22.02 -4.46 -15.07
CA LEU A 283 -21.81 -3.21 -14.33
C LEU A 283 -20.32 -2.90 -14.19
N CYS A 284 -19.46 -3.89 -13.92
CA CYS A 284 -18.01 -3.71 -13.95
C CYS A 284 -17.55 -3.14 -15.28
N SER A 285 -18.11 -3.63 -16.40
CA SER A 285 -17.73 -3.16 -17.74
C SER A 285 -18.16 -1.72 -18.04
N VAL A 286 -19.34 -1.30 -17.57
CA VAL A 286 -19.92 -0.01 -17.98
C VAL A 286 -19.68 1.12 -16.99
N ALA A 287 -19.21 0.81 -15.77
CA ALA A 287 -19.13 1.80 -14.68
C ALA A 287 -17.91 1.70 -13.77
N CYS A 288 -17.17 0.57 -13.76
CA CYS A 288 -15.98 0.43 -12.94
C CYS A 288 -14.69 0.72 -13.74
N ASP A 289 -13.72 1.35 -13.12
CA ASP A 289 -12.42 1.61 -13.74
C ASP A 289 -11.43 0.49 -13.37
N LEU A 290 -10.80 -0.14 -14.37
CA LEU A 290 -9.70 -1.06 -14.19
C LEU A 290 -8.38 -0.30 -14.34
N ARG A 291 -7.54 -0.30 -13.30
CA ARG A 291 -6.28 0.45 -13.27
C ARG A 291 -5.11 -0.43 -12.92
N ILE A 292 -3.99 -0.18 -13.58
CA ILE A 292 -2.71 -0.77 -13.21
C ILE A 292 -2.11 0.12 -12.13
N HIS A 293 -1.82 -0.44 -10.95
CA HIS A 293 -1.17 0.29 -9.85
C HIS A 293 0.34 0.19 -9.99
N GLU A 294 0.87 -1.02 -10.23
CA GLU A 294 2.29 -1.30 -10.25
C GLU A 294 2.60 -2.40 -11.29
N VAL A 295 3.72 -2.26 -12.03
CA VAL A 295 4.19 -3.22 -13.05
C VAL A 295 5.71 -3.40 -13.02
N VAL A 296 6.38 -3.06 -11.92
CA VAL A 296 7.85 -3.07 -11.82
C VAL A 296 8.39 -4.02 -10.77
N ASP A 297 7.60 -4.41 -9.75
CA ASP A 297 8.02 -5.28 -8.66
C ASP A 297 7.84 -6.77 -8.98
N ALA A 298 8.67 -7.26 -9.91
CA ALA A 298 8.65 -8.67 -10.30
C ALA A 298 8.82 -9.59 -9.06
N PRO A 299 8.11 -10.73 -8.99
CA PRO A 299 7.39 -11.36 -10.10
C PRO A 299 5.89 -11.04 -10.18
N ASN A 300 5.33 -10.16 -9.36
CA ASN A 300 3.89 -9.91 -9.34
C ASN A 300 3.56 -8.46 -9.73
N TRP A 301 2.36 -8.28 -10.29
CA TRP A 301 1.78 -7.01 -10.71
C TRP A 301 0.50 -6.74 -9.94
N VAL A 302 0.14 -5.47 -9.75
CA VAL A 302 -1.08 -5.08 -9.02
C VAL A 302 -2.04 -4.33 -9.93
N VAL A 303 -3.29 -4.80 -9.99
CA VAL A 303 -4.39 -4.17 -10.75
C VAL A 303 -5.57 -3.93 -9.83
N GLY A 304 -6.22 -2.77 -9.94
CA GLY A 304 -7.43 -2.41 -9.19
C GLY A 304 -8.66 -2.26 -10.06
N MET A 305 -9.84 -2.69 -9.57
CA MET A 305 -11.15 -2.43 -10.16
C MET A 305 -11.92 -1.47 -9.25
N PHE A 306 -12.23 -0.27 -9.74
CA PHE A 306 -12.85 0.84 -9.01
C PHE A 306 -14.35 0.90 -9.28
N LEU A 307 -15.18 0.70 -8.26
CA LEU A 307 -16.63 0.91 -8.32
C LEU A 307 -16.97 2.31 -7.76
N PRO A 308 -17.50 3.24 -8.57
CA PRO A 308 -18.00 4.50 -8.04
C PRO A 308 -19.31 4.26 -7.27
N GLU A 309 -19.29 4.41 -5.95
CA GLU A 309 -20.47 4.13 -5.10
C GLU A 309 -21.65 5.07 -5.40
N THR A 310 -21.39 6.23 -5.99
CA THR A 310 -22.42 7.22 -6.37
C THR A 310 -23.44 6.68 -7.38
N ILE A 311 -23.07 5.66 -8.18
CA ILE A 311 -23.99 5.05 -9.15
C ILE A 311 -24.98 4.06 -8.51
N MET A 312 -24.72 3.62 -7.27
CA MET A 312 -25.50 2.59 -6.60
C MET A 312 -26.82 3.10 -5.99
N GLY A 313 -27.15 4.38 -6.17
CA GLY A 313 -28.48 4.94 -5.87
C GLY A 313 -28.95 4.79 -4.42
N GLY A 314 -28.02 4.74 -3.45
CA GLY A 314 -28.37 4.56 -2.04
C GLY A 314 -28.73 3.11 -1.66
N ARG A 315 -28.50 2.13 -2.52
CA ARG A 315 -28.50 0.72 -2.15
C ARG A 315 -27.41 0.48 -1.10
N SER A 316 -27.81 0.10 0.10
CA SER A 316 -26.89 -0.13 1.24
C SER A 316 -26.97 -1.58 1.70
#